data_56b4c1932e00f2ebfb9bd88d9059d337
#
_entry.id   56b4c1932e00f2ebfb9bd88d9059d337
#
_cell.length_a   1.000
_cell.length_b   1.000
_cell.length_c   1.000
_cell.angle_alpha   90.00
_cell.angle_beta   90.00
_cell.angle_gamma   90.00
#
_symmetry.space_group_name_H-M   'P 1'
#
loop_
_entity.id
_entity.type
_entity.pdbx_description
1 polymer ?
#
loop_
_entity_poly.entity_id
_entity_poly.type
_entity_poly.pdbx_seq_one_letter_code
_entity_poly.pdbx_strand_id
1 'polypeptide(L)'
;GNTVNFKNTVIIATSNAGFGYGNDNDDENKVDVMDRIAPFFRPEFLNRFNAVIEFNQLSKEDLKKIVDLMLDQVNKTLAKKQITLDVTDAAKDLLMEQGYDKTMGARPLRRVIESEIRDNVTDYYLDHIDAKHLLADVLDGHIVISDKDAANTSDAKSDDDKSADHSKQADDAASKDNK
;
A
#
# COMPACT_ATOMS: atom_id res chain seq x y z
N GLY A 1 0.62 -4.29 -51.97
CA GLY A 1 0.97 -4.26 -50.53
C GLY A 1 2.47 -4.46 -50.36
N ASN A 2 3.10 -3.72 -49.46
CA ASN A 2 4.52 -3.89 -49.18
C ASN A 2 4.77 -5.20 -48.45
N THR A 3 5.74 -6.00 -48.89
CA THR A 3 6.17 -7.22 -48.22
C THR A 3 7.01 -6.82 -47.01
N VAL A 4 6.57 -7.18 -45.80
CA VAL A 4 7.31 -6.95 -44.53
C VAL A 4 8.07 -8.21 -44.13
N ASN A 5 9.36 -8.06 -43.81
CA ASN A 5 10.22 -9.15 -43.40
C ASN A 5 10.44 -9.14 -41.90
N PHE A 6 9.99 -10.20 -41.20
CA PHE A 6 10.11 -10.37 -39.74
C PHE A 6 11.32 -11.23 -39.30
N LYS A 7 12.26 -11.56 -40.22
CA LYS A 7 13.40 -12.47 -39.91
C LYS A 7 14.30 -11.99 -38.78
N ASN A 8 14.38 -10.65 -38.58
CA ASN A 8 15.26 -10.04 -37.56
C ASN A 8 14.45 -9.42 -36.40
N THR A 9 13.30 -9.99 -36.08
CA THR A 9 12.45 -9.50 -34.99
C THR A 9 12.48 -10.47 -33.82
N VAL A 10 12.32 -9.93 -32.60
CA VAL A 10 12.01 -10.68 -31.39
C VAL A 10 10.50 -10.62 -31.20
N ILE A 11 9.86 -11.78 -31.13
CA ILE A 11 8.42 -11.87 -30.90
C ILE A 11 8.18 -12.30 -29.46
N ILE A 12 7.49 -11.45 -28.71
CA ILE A 12 7.08 -11.73 -27.32
C ILE A 12 5.54 -11.82 -27.31
N ALA A 13 5.03 -12.95 -26.85
CA ALA A 13 3.60 -13.17 -26.67
C ALA A 13 3.30 -13.32 -25.17
N THR A 14 2.20 -12.74 -24.71
CA THR A 14 1.70 -12.89 -23.35
C THR A 14 0.34 -13.58 -23.36
N SER A 15 0.10 -14.48 -22.43
CA SER A 15 -1.14 -15.23 -22.31
C SER A 15 -1.43 -15.51 -20.82
N ASN A 16 -2.70 -15.64 -20.48
CA ASN A 16 -3.17 -16.18 -19.22
C ASN A 16 -3.68 -17.63 -19.36
N ALA A 17 -3.39 -18.29 -20.47
CA ALA A 17 -3.76 -19.69 -20.67
C ALA A 17 -3.10 -20.58 -19.62
N GLY A 18 -3.85 -21.54 -19.08
CA GLY A 18 -3.38 -22.43 -18.00
C GLY A 18 -3.37 -21.81 -16.61
N PHE A 19 -3.78 -20.53 -16.45
CA PHE A 19 -3.93 -19.91 -15.14
C PHE A 19 -5.09 -20.60 -14.36
N GLY A 20 -4.79 -21.02 -13.11
CA GLY A 20 -5.78 -21.77 -12.29
C GLY A 20 -5.95 -23.25 -12.67
N TYR A 21 -5.19 -23.76 -13.63
CA TYR A 21 -5.10 -25.18 -13.92
C TYR A 21 -4.00 -25.84 -13.06
N GLY A 22 -4.43 -26.59 -12.07
CA GLY A 22 -3.58 -27.20 -11.06
C GLY A 22 -3.71 -26.50 -9.70
N ASN A 23 -3.63 -27.26 -8.62
CA ASN A 23 -3.61 -26.70 -7.27
C ASN A 23 -2.27 -25.99 -7.06
N ASP A 24 -2.32 -24.67 -7.02
CA ASP A 24 -1.14 -23.82 -6.73
C ASP A 24 -0.53 -24.03 -5.32
N ASN A 25 -1.16 -24.89 -4.50
CA ASN A 25 -0.79 -25.13 -3.10
C ASN A 25 -0.06 -26.49 -2.85
N ASP A 26 0.10 -27.34 -3.86
CA ASP A 26 0.85 -28.59 -3.71
C ASP A 26 2.22 -28.48 -4.39
N ASP A 27 3.25 -28.17 -3.60
CA ASP A 27 4.66 -28.16 -4.03
C ASP A 27 5.15 -29.53 -4.58
N GLU A 28 4.41 -30.60 -4.32
CA GLU A 28 4.78 -31.96 -4.78
C GLU A 28 4.22 -32.34 -6.16
N ASN A 29 3.29 -31.57 -6.75
CA ASN A 29 2.70 -31.84 -8.07
C ASN A 29 2.70 -30.59 -8.95
N LYS A 30 3.88 -29.95 -9.12
CA LYS A 30 4.03 -28.91 -10.15
C LYS A 30 3.88 -29.54 -11.54
N VAL A 31 2.68 -29.44 -12.09
CA VAL A 31 2.46 -29.74 -13.52
C VAL A 31 3.31 -28.77 -14.34
N ASP A 32 4.08 -29.32 -15.28
CA ASP A 32 4.91 -28.51 -16.18
C ASP A 32 4.07 -27.43 -16.86
N VAL A 33 4.63 -26.22 -16.98
CA VAL A 33 3.95 -25.10 -17.66
C VAL A 33 3.51 -25.49 -19.08
N MET A 34 4.31 -26.33 -19.76
CA MET A 34 3.97 -26.83 -21.10
C MET A 34 2.73 -27.70 -21.08
N ASP A 35 2.56 -28.56 -20.10
CA ASP A 35 1.39 -29.44 -19.95
C ASP A 35 0.12 -28.62 -19.61
N ARG A 36 0.25 -27.54 -18.83
CA ARG A 36 -0.86 -26.63 -18.50
C ARG A 36 -1.35 -25.81 -19.69
N ILE A 37 -0.47 -25.44 -20.61
CA ILE A 37 -0.81 -24.63 -21.78
C ILE A 37 -1.15 -25.48 -23.01
N ALA A 38 -0.76 -26.75 -23.05
CA ALA A 38 -1.00 -27.66 -24.17
C ALA A 38 -2.48 -27.75 -24.61
N PRO A 39 -3.49 -27.72 -23.69
CA PRO A 39 -4.91 -27.71 -24.11
C PRO A 39 -5.34 -26.46 -24.89
N PHE A 40 -4.63 -25.36 -24.76
CA PHE A 40 -4.99 -24.05 -25.35
C PHE A 40 -4.26 -23.76 -26.66
N PHE A 41 -3.13 -24.43 -26.91
CA PHE A 41 -2.30 -24.17 -28.08
C PHE A 41 -1.92 -25.46 -28.78
N ARG A 42 -1.84 -25.41 -30.10
CA ARG A 42 -1.39 -26.57 -30.88
C ARG A 42 0.09 -26.83 -30.64
N PRO A 43 0.52 -28.10 -30.58
CA PRO A 43 1.93 -28.45 -30.35
C PRO A 43 2.88 -27.80 -31.35
N GLU A 44 2.47 -27.68 -32.62
CA GLU A 44 3.26 -27.05 -33.67
C GLU A 44 3.52 -25.58 -33.43
N PHE A 45 2.61 -24.92 -32.70
CA PHE A 45 2.76 -23.53 -32.31
C PHE A 45 3.71 -23.40 -31.13
N LEU A 46 3.54 -24.23 -30.08
CA LEU A 46 4.40 -24.20 -28.90
C LEU A 46 5.85 -24.52 -29.22
N ASN A 47 6.09 -25.48 -30.14
CA ASN A 47 7.46 -25.88 -30.57
C ASN A 47 8.22 -24.77 -31.32
N ARG A 48 7.56 -23.66 -31.67
CA ARG A 48 8.22 -22.52 -32.33
C ARG A 48 8.73 -21.48 -31.35
N PHE A 49 8.36 -21.57 -30.06
CA PHE A 49 8.88 -20.68 -29.02
C PHE A 49 10.25 -21.15 -28.56
N ASN A 50 11.17 -20.20 -28.40
CA ASN A 50 12.51 -20.49 -27.86
C ASN A 50 12.45 -20.70 -26.35
N ALA A 51 11.53 -20.02 -25.66
CA ALA A 51 11.31 -20.15 -24.22
C ALA A 51 9.87 -19.82 -23.85
N VAL A 52 9.35 -20.50 -22.86
CA VAL A 52 8.10 -20.18 -22.15
C VAL A 52 8.48 -19.78 -20.74
N ILE A 53 8.08 -18.58 -20.34
CA ILE A 53 8.41 -18.02 -19.03
C ILE A 53 7.12 -17.89 -18.24
N GLU A 54 7.06 -18.56 -17.11
CA GLU A 54 5.97 -18.46 -16.17
C GLU A 54 6.21 -17.28 -15.20
N PHE A 55 5.21 -16.44 -15.02
CA PHE A 55 5.24 -15.41 -14.01
C PHE A 55 4.64 -15.94 -12.71
N ASN A 56 5.37 -15.79 -11.62
CA ASN A 56 4.90 -16.19 -10.29
C ASN A 56 3.74 -15.28 -9.83
N GLN A 57 2.92 -15.83 -8.93
CA GLN A 57 1.94 -15.02 -8.22
C GLN A 57 2.66 -14.01 -7.32
N LEU A 58 2.02 -12.84 -7.10
CA LEU A 58 2.58 -11.82 -6.24
C LEU A 58 2.49 -12.25 -4.77
N SER A 59 3.61 -12.22 -4.08
CA SER A 59 3.65 -12.38 -2.63
C SER A 59 3.11 -11.13 -1.92
N LYS A 60 2.78 -11.24 -0.63
CA LYS A 60 2.38 -10.08 0.19
C LYS A 60 3.48 -9.01 0.22
N GLU A 61 4.75 -9.43 0.24
CA GLU A 61 5.90 -8.53 0.22
C GLU A 61 6.04 -7.80 -1.12
N ASP A 62 5.75 -8.47 -2.23
CA ASP A 62 5.76 -7.84 -3.55
C ASP A 62 4.62 -6.84 -3.70
N LEU A 63 3.43 -7.16 -3.17
CA LEU A 63 2.30 -6.23 -3.12
C LEU A 63 2.65 -4.97 -2.32
N LYS A 64 3.31 -5.12 -1.16
CA LYS A 64 3.75 -3.97 -0.35
C LYS A 64 4.70 -3.07 -1.13
N LYS A 65 5.67 -3.64 -1.85
CA LYS A 65 6.59 -2.88 -2.72
C LYS A 65 5.83 -2.14 -3.84
N ILE A 66 4.82 -2.78 -4.42
CA ILE A 66 3.99 -2.16 -5.46
C ILE A 66 3.20 -0.98 -4.89
N VAL A 67 2.60 -1.13 -3.71
CA VAL A 67 1.92 -0.04 -2.99
C VAL A 67 2.89 1.12 -2.75
N ASP A 68 4.08 0.85 -2.21
CA ASP A 68 5.09 1.88 -1.95
C ASP A 68 5.46 2.65 -3.22
N LEU A 69 5.70 1.95 -4.34
CA LEU A 69 5.98 2.59 -5.63
C LEU A 69 4.83 3.45 -6.15
N MET A 70 3.59 3.02 -5.93
CA MET A 70 2.41 3.80 -6.34
C MET A 70 2.22 5.04 -5.45
N LEU A 71 2.42 4.91 -4.13
CA LEU A 71 2.38 6.03 -3.19
C LEU A 71 3.49 7.04 -3.46
N ASP A 72 4.68 6.59 -3.85
CA ASP A 72 5.76 7.48 -4.30
C ASP A 72 5.35 8.31 -5.52
N GLN A 73 4.58 7.75 -6.45
CA GLN A 73 4.06 8.51 -7.60
C GLN A 73 3.03 9.57 -7.18
N VAL A 74 2.18 9.24 -6.20
CA VAL A 74 1.25 10.21 -5.59
C VAL A 74 2.05 11.34 -4.94
N ASN A 75 3.05 11.02 -4.12
CA ASN A 75 3.92 11.98 -3.46
C ASN A 75 4.67 12.90 -4.46
N LYS A 76 5.17 12.36 -5.57
CA LYS A 76 5.79 13.17 -6.64
C LYS A 76 4.81 14.17 -7.25
N THR A 77 3.53 13.83 -7.29
CA THR A 77 2.48 14.74 -7.78
C THR A 77 2.14 15.81 -6.74
N LEU A 78 2.04 15.43 -5.47
CA LEU A 78 1.77 16.33 -4.34
C LEU A 78 2.94 17.30 -4.08
N ALA A 79 4.18 16.85 -4.28
CA ALA A 79 5.37 17.68 -4.13
C ALA A 79 5.38 18.91 -5.05
N LYS A 80 4.72 18.86 -6.22
CA LYS A 80 4.53 20.03 -7.09
C LYS A 80 3.70 21.13 -6.42
N LYS A 81 2.89 20.76 -5.42
CA LYS A 81 2.09 21.67 -4.60
C LYS A 81 2.72 21.93 -3.22
N GLN A 82 3.94 21.44 -3.00
CA GLN A 82 4.65 21.51 -1.71
C GLN A 82 3.92 20.75 -0.58
N ILE A 83 3.22 19.69 -0.93
CA ILE A 83 2.53 18.77 0.00
C ILE A 83 3.32 17.48 0.05
N THR A 84 3.47 16.93 1.25
CA THR A 84 4.01 15.58 1.50
C THR A 84 2.93 14.73 2.17
N LEU A 85 2.86 13.46 1.81
CA LEU A 85 1.92 12.49 2.37
C LEU A 85 2.70 11.33 2.95
N ASP A 86 2.57 11.12 4.24
CA ASP A 86 2.98 9.89 4.92
C ASP A 86 1.79 8.93 4.99
N VAL A 87 2.06 7.65 4.83
CA VAL A 87 1.03 6.59 4.88
C VAL A 87 1.46 5.55 5.89
N THR A 88 0.61 5.29 6.89
CA THR A 88 0.89 4.30 7.93
C THR A 88 0.93 2.87 7.35
N ASP A 89 1.62 1.96 8.03
CA ASP A 89 1.63 0.55 7.61
C ASP A 89 0.23 -0.07 7.65
N ALA A 90 -0.61 0.34 8.60
CA ALA A 90 -2.01 -0.07 8.66
C ALA A 90 -2.81 0.36 7.42
N ALA A 91 -2.61 1.61 6.97
CA ALA A 91 -3.24 2.09 5.74
C ALA A 91 -2.74 1.35 4.49
N LYS A 92 -1.43 1.03 4.43
CA LYS A 92 -0.87 0.22 3.34
C LYS A 92 -1.45 -1.20 3.32
N ASP A 93 -1.59 -1.84 4.49
CA ASP A 93 -2.18 -3.17 4.61
C ASP A 93 -3.66 -3.16 4.16
N LEU A 94 -4.43 -2.14 4.52
CA LEU A 94 -5.82 -1.96 4.06
C LEU A 94 -5.91 -1.77 2.54
N LEU A 95 -5.03 -0.94 1.96
CA LEU A 95 -4.94 -0.76 0.51
C LEU A 95 -4.64 -2.07 -0.21
N MET A 96 -3.72 -2.89 0.34
CA MET A 96 -3.40 -4.20 -0.23
C MET A 96 -4.60 -5.15 -0.16
N GLU A 97 -5.33 -5.17 0.96
CA GLU A 97 -6.51 -6.03 1.13
C GLU A 97 -7.62 -5.66 0.14
N GLN A 98 -7.90 -4.38 -0.03
CA GLN A 98 -8.92 -3.89 -0.96
C GLN A 98 -8.49 -3.95 -2.43
N GLY A 99 -7.20 -3.82 -2.68
CA GLY A 99 -6.66 -3.69 -4.04
C GLY A 99 -6.12 -4.98 -4.65
N TYR A 100 -6.11 -6.09 -3.91
CA TYR A 100 -5.65 -7.38 -4.43
C TYR A 100 -6.83 -8.29 -4.79
N ASP A 101 -6.79 -8.85 -5.99
CA ASP A 101 -7.72 -9.88 -6.46
C ASP A 101 -6.94 -11.08 -6.98
N LYS A 102 -7.35 -12.30 -6.58
CA LYS A 102 -6.66 -13.53 -6.97
C LYS A 102 -6.59 -13.74 -8.49
N THR A 103 -7.56 -13.23 -9.25
CA THR A 103 -7.64 -13.40 -10.70
C THR A 103 -7.01 -12.24 -11.45
N MET A 104 -7.13 -11.02 -10.92
CA MET A 104 -6.63 -9.80 -11.56
C MET A 104 -5.28 -9.34 -10.99
N GLY A 105 -4.80 -9.97 -9.89
CA GLY A 105 -3.57 -9.60 -9.21
C GLY A 105 -3.63 -8.19 -8.60
N ALA A 106 -2.59 -7.40 -8.81
CA ALA A 106 -2.49 -6.02 -8.31
C ALA A 106 -3.15 -4.97 -9.22
N ARG A 107 -3.85 -5.34 -10.29
CA ARG A 107 -4.48 -4.38 -11.21
C ARG A 107 -5.52 -3.46 -10.55
N PRO A 108 -6.39 -3.96 -9.64
CA PRO A 108 -7.35 -3.09 -8.96
C PRO A 108 -6.69 -2.10 -8.00
N LEU A 109 -5.49 -2.41 -7.49
CA LEU A 109 -4.76 -1.62 -6.50
C LEU A 109 -4.58 -0.15 -6.92
N ARG A 110 -4.32 0.09 -8.21
CA ARG A 110 -4.19 1.45 -8.72
C ARG A 110 -5.47 2.27 -8.50
N ARG A 111 -6.63 1.68 -8.80
CA ARG A 111 -7.92 2.36 -8.63
C ARG A 111 -8.21 2.61 -7.15
N VAL A 112 -7.88 1.63 -6.29
CA VAL A 112 -8.06 1.77 -4.84
C VAL A 112 -7.18 2.90 -4.30
N ILE A 113 -5.91 2.99 -4.69
CA ILE A 113 -5.04 4.09 -4.29
C ILE A 113 -5.53 5.44 -4.83
N GLU A 114 -6.04 5.48 -6.05
CA GLU A 114 -6.60 6.71 -6.61
C GLU A 114 -7.83 7.17 -5.80
N SER A 115 -8.78 6.28 -5.47
CA SER A 115 -9.98 6.65 -4.71
C SER A 115 -9.69 6.88 -3.22
N GLU A 116 -8.97 5.96 -2.56
CA GLU A 116 -8.79 6.02 -1.10
C GLU A 116 -7.73 7.05 -0.67
N ILE A 117 -6.73 7.30 -1.50
CA ILE A 117 -5.66 8.24 -1.15
C ILE A 117 -5.82 9.56 -1.89
N ARG A 118 -5.85 9.54 -3.23
CA ARG A 118 -5.80 10.77 -4.01
C ARG A 118 -7.05 11.62 -3.84
N ASP A 119 -8.22 10.99 -3.84
CA ASP A 119 -9.49 11.72 -3.70
C ASP A 119 -9.62 12.24 -2.26
N ASN A 120 -9.35 11.42 -1.23
CA ASN A 120 -9.38 11.85 0.17
C ASN A 120 -8.36 12.96 0.49
N VAL A 121 -7.15 12.90 -0.08
CA VAL A 121 -6.15 13.99 0.03
C VAL A 121 -6.65 15.25 -0.64
N THR A 122 -7.33 15.13 -1.78
CA THR A 122 -7.86 16.30 -2.49
C THR A 122 -8.96 16.96 -1.68
N ASP A 123 -9.91 16.20 -1.15
CA ASP A 123 -11.01 16.69 -0.33
C ASP A 123 -10.47 17.35 0.96
N TYR A 124 -9.54 16.71 1.65
CA TYR A 124 -8.91 17.28 2.84
C TYR A 124 -8.19 18.60 2.53
N TYR A 125 -7.45 18.66 1.42
CA TYR A 125 -6.70 19.86 1.03
C TYR A 125 -7.61 21.04 0.65
N LEU A 126 -8.79 20.79 0.10
CA LEU A 126 -9.75 21.86 -0.21
C LEU A 126 -10.25 22.57 1.05
N ASP A 127 -10.39 21.83 2.14
CA ASP A 127 -10.82 22.39 3.44
C ASP A 127 -9.64 22.94 4.26
N HIS A 128 -8.39 22.49 3.98
CA HIS A 128 -7.19 22.82 4.75
C HIS A 128 -6.02 23.19 3.82
N ILE A 129 -6.16 24.33 3.15
CA ILE A 129 -5.19 24.78 2.09
C ILE A 129 -3.76 24.99 2.63
N ASP A 130 -3.62 25.28 3.91
CA ASP A 130 -2.31 25.54 4.56
C ASP A 130 -1.61 24.24 5.01
N ALA A 131 -2.29 23.10 5.02
CA ALA A 131 -1.73 21.81 5.41
C ALA A 131 -0.70 21.34 4.38
N LYS A 132 0.54 21.10 4.84
CA LYS A 132 1.65 20.68 3.96
C LYS A 132 2.17 19.29 4.26
N HIS A 133 1.97 18.81 5.47
CA HIS A 133 2.39 17.50 5.93
C HIS A 133 1.16 16.66 6.28
N LEU A 134 0.73 15.82 5.36
CA LEU A 134 -0.45 14.98 5.52
C LEU A 134 -0.07 13.58 5.98
N LEU A 135 -0.95 12.98 6.78
CA LEU A 135 -0.86 11.60 7.23
C LEU A 135 -2.13 10.86 6.81
N ALA A 136 -1.95 9.76 6.11
CA ALA A 136 -3.02 8.79 5.84
C ALA A 136 -2.94 7.65 6.86
N ASP A 137 -3.98 7.48 7.64
CA ASP A 137 -4.11 6.45 8.65
C ASP A 137 -5.46 5.74 8.55
N VAL A 138 -5.66 4.67 9.32
CA VAL A 138 -6.90 3.89 9.34
C VAL A 138 -7.71 4.24 10.58
N LEU A 139 -8.95 4.65 10.35
CA LEU A 139 -9.94 4.85 11.40
C LEU A 139 -11.23 4.12 11.03
N ASP A 140 -11.72 3.25 11.90
CA ASP A 140 -12.94 2.45 11.69
C ASP A 140 -12.98 1.68 10.35
N GLY A 141 -11.81 1.19 9.88
CA GLY A 141 -11.70 0.44 8.64
C GLY A 141 -11.70 1.28 7.35
N HIS A 142 -11.58 2.61 7.48
CA HIS A 142 -11.47 3.55 6.36
C HIS A 142 -10.18 4.34 6.44
N ILE A 143 -9.66 4.78 5.29
CA ILE A 143 -8.49 5.65 5.24
C ILE A 143 -8.94 7.08 5.50
N VAL A 144 -8.32 7.70 6.51
CA VAL A 144 -8.56 9.09 6.91
C VAL A 144 -7.28 9.89 6.72
N ILE A 145 -7.43 11.09 6.16
CA ILE A 145 -6.32 12.04 5.99
C ILE A 145 -6.38 13.06 7.13
N SER A 146 -5.24 13.34 7.74
CA SER A 146 -5.07 14.34 8.79
C SER A 146 -3.82 15.17 8.55
N ASP A 147 -3.73 16.34 9.24
CA ASP A 147 -2.50 17.11 9.26
C ASP A 147 -1.56 16.54 10.32
N LYS A 148 -0.37 16.09 9.89
CA LYS A 148 0.64 15.50 10.76
C LYS A 148 1.20 16.52 11.76
N ASP A 149 1.28 17.79 11.39
CA ASP A 149 1.81 18.84 12.25
C ASP A 149 0.79 19.22 13.34
N ALA A 150 -0.51 19.16 13.06
CA ALA A 150 -1.57 19.37 14.03
C ALA A 150 -1.69 18.24 15.06
N ALA A 151 -1.44 17.00 14.66
CA ALA A 151 -1.46 15.84 15.55
C ALA A 151 -0.33 15.89 16.60
N ASN A 152 0.87 16.35 16.22
CA ASN A 152 2.00 16.49 17.13
C ASN A 152 1.82 17.61 18.17
N THR A 153 0.94 18.58 17.94
CA THR A 153 0.65 19.66 18.90
C THR A 153 -0.37 19.25 19.98
N SER A 154 -1.17 18.23 19.74
CA SER A 154 -2.14 17.73 20.72
C SER A 154 -1.50 16.80 21.77
N ASP A 155 -0.48 16.03 21.41
CA ASP A 155 0.24 15.16 22.36
C ASP A 155 1.22 15.92 23.25
N ALA A 156 1.70 17.10 22.83
CA ALA A 156 2.60 17.95 23.62
C ALA A 156 1.90 18.74 24.74
N LYS A 157 0.54 18.78 24.78
CA LYS A 157 -0.22 19.53 25.80
C LYS A 157 -0.73 18.66 26.96
N SER A 158 -0.54 17.35 26.94
CA SER A 158 -1.05 16.46 27.98
C SER A 158 -0.03 16.16 29.11
N ASP A 159 1.23 16.59 29.01
CA ASP A 159 2.27 16.29 30.02
C ASP A 159 2.61 17.45 30.97
N ASP A 160 2.05 18.67 30.77
CA ASP A 160 2.40 19.83 31.60
C ASP A 160 1.43 20.15 32.75
N ASP A 161 0.37 19.34 32.95
CA ASP A 161 -0.65 19.63 34.00
C ASP A 161 -0.61 18.63 35.20
N LYS A 162 0.51 17.96 35.48
CA LYS A 162 0.68 17.07 36.64
C LYS A 162 1.81 17.40 37.61
N SER A 163 2.38 18.60 37.55
CA SER A 163 3.46 18.96 38.46
C SER A 163 3.27 20.26 39.28
N ALA A 164 2.04 20.60 39.64
CA ALA A 164 1.79 21.73 40.53
C ALA A 164 0.64 21.45 41.50
N ASP A 165 0.80 20.50 42.42
CA ASP A 165 0.10 20.53 43.70
C ASP A 165 0.71 19.49 44.71
N HIS A 166 1.88 19.78 45.27
CA HIS A 166 2.38 19.18 46.51
C HIS A 166 3.45 20.06 47.14
N SER A 167 3.06 21.25 47.62
CA SER A 167 3.83 21.95 48.62
C SER A 167 3.00 22.99 49.35
N LYS A 168 2.13 22.57 50.28
CA LYS A 168 1.66 23.37 51.40
C LYS A 168 0.84 22.49 52.33
N GLN A 169 1.54 21.81 53.26
CA GLN A 169 0.99 21.53 54.60
C GLN A 169 2.02 20.79 55.45
N ALA A 170 2.90 21.51 56.07
CA ALA A 170 3.61 21.08 57.28
C ALA A 170 4.17 22.34 57.95
N ASP A 171 3.38 23.00 58.74
CA ASP A 171 3.81 23.83 59.87
C ASP A 171 2.55 24.28 60.63
N ASP A 172 2.16 23.50 61.58
CA ASP A 172 1.50 23.99 62.79
C ASP A 172 1.14 22.78 63.68
N ALA A 173 2.02 22.43 64.59
CA ALA A 173 1.66 21.76 65.85
C ALA A 173 2.95 21.50 66.68
N ALA A 174 3.47 22.54 67.30
CA ALA A 174 4.33 22.38 68.50
C ALA A 174 4.12 23.59 69.41
N SER A 175 3.16 23.52 70.27
CA SER A 175 3.22 24.17 71.56
C SER A 175 1.95 23.93 72.38
N LYS A 176 2.15 23.41 73.57
CA LYS A 176 1.29 23.22 74.78
C LYS A 176 0.98 21.76 75.05
N ASP A 177 1.57 21.15 76.08
CA ASP A 177 1.30 21.45 77.47
C ASP A 177 2.31 20.84 78.38
N ASN A 178 2.80 21.65 79.29
CA ASN A 178 3.49 21.30 80.51
C ASN A 178 2.48 21.50 81.65
N LYS A 179 2.00 20.39 82.26
CA LYS A 179 1.82 20.30 83.68
C LYS A 179 1.47 18.88 84.13
#